data_1c54bb0c338f6f01e69dd933883be17c
#
_entry.id   1c54bb0c338f6f01e69dd933883be17c
#
_cell.length_a   1.000
_cell.length_b   1.000
_cell.length_c   1.000
_cell.angle_alpha   90.00
_cell.angle_beta   90.00
_cell.angle_gamma   90.00
#
_symmetry.space_group_name_H-M   'P 1'
#
loop_
_entity.id
_entity.type
_entity.pdbx_description
1 polymer ?
#
loop_
_entity_poly.entity_id
_entity_poly.type
_entity_poly.pdbx_seq_one_letter_code
_entity_poly.pdbx_strand_id
1 'polypeptide(L)'
;MTDTPQRIAVVGGGTMGRGIAQTALTAGREVVLCDVSEAVLDKAREAIDGGLRRLVDKGRLEADAAEAALARLSVTTRMADLADATVIVEAAPESPELKEGIFRELDTVA
;
A
#
# COMPACT_ATOMS: atom_id res chain seq x y z
N MET A 1 -9.16 -11.97 22.36
CA MET A 1 -8.34 -11.81 21.20
C MET A 1 -8.26 -10.37 20.76
N THR A 2 -7.14 -9.97 20.31
CA THR A 2 -7.00 -8.60 19.87
C THR A 2 -7.44 -8.44 18.44
N ASP A 3 -8.17 -7.38 18.18
CA ASP A 3 -8.65 -7.07 16.86
C ASP A 3 -7.92 -5.88 16.24
N THR A 4 -6.72 -5.61 16.71
CA THR A 4 -5.91 -4.54 16.16
C THR A 4 -5.67 -4.80 14.69
N PRO A 5 -6.08 -3.90 13.79
CA PRO A 5 -5.87 -4.09 12.36
C PRO A 5 -4.37 -4.14 12.06
N GLN A 6 -3.98 -5.00 11.16
CA GLN A 6 -2.61 -5.00 10.68
C GLN A 6 -2.39 -3.75 9.84
N ARG A 7 -1.25 -3.14 10.03
CA ARG A 7 -0.82 -2.04 9.19
C ARG A 7 0.23 -2.58 8.24
N ILE A 8 -0.09 -2.56 6.97
CA ILE A 8 0.76 -3.14 5.95
C ILE A 8 1.46 -2.04 5.19
N ALA A 9 2.78 -2.11 5.16
CA ALA A 9 3.57 -1.21 4.34
C ALA A 9 3.89 -1.92 3.04
N VAL A 10 3.63 -1.25 1.92
CA VAL A 10 3.98 -1.76 0.59
C VAL A 10 5.01 -0.82 0.00
N VAL A 11 6.18 -1.35 -0.32
CA VAL A 11 7.26 -0.57 -0.90
C VAL A 11 7.27 -0.81 -2.40
N GLY A 12 7.01 0.24 -3.15
CA GLY A 12 6.90 0.17 -4.61
C GLY A 12 5.47 0.42 -5.06
N GLY A 13 5.25 1.52 -5.79
CA GLY A 13 3.92 1.95 -6.23
C GLY A 13 3.55 1.52 -7.65
N GLY A 14 4.29 0.58 -8.25
CA GLY A 14 4.00 0.06 -9.57
C GLY A 14 2.83 -0.89 -9.58
N THR A 15 2.64 -1.61 -10.68
CA THR A 15 1.48 -2.49 -10.86
C THR A 15 1.33 -3.52 -9.75
N MET A 16 2.42 -4.16 -9.35
CA MET A 16 2.37 -5.17 -8.30
C MET A 16 2.04 -4.55 -6.94
N GLY A 17 2.70 -3.44 -6.59
CA GLY A 17 2.45 -2.77 -5.32
C GLY A 17 1.02 -2.29 -5.19
N ARG A 18 0.47 -1.73 -6.27
CA ARG A 18 -0.92 -1.27 -6.30
C ARG A 18 -1.89 -2.42 -6.08
N GLY A 19 -1.63 -3.57 -6.71
CA GLY A 19 -2.47 -4.75 -6.56
C GLY A 19 -2.46 -5.28 -5.13
N ILE A 20 -1.29 -5.36 -4.53
CA ILE A 20 -1.14 -5.80 -3.15
C ILE A 20 -1.86 -4.84 -2.21
N ALA A 21 -1.69 -3.53 -2.43
CA ALA A 21 -2.34 -2.51 -1.61
C ALA A 21 -3.86 -2.62 -1.69
N GLN A 22 -4.40 -2.75 -2.90
CA GLN A 22 -5.84 -2.87 -3.09
C GLN A 22 -6.39 -4.11 -2.40
N THR A 23 -5.70 -5.24 -2.55
CA THR A 23 -6.12 -6.49 -1.90
C THR A 23 -6.15 -6.34 -0.39
N ALA A 24 -5.11 -5.74 0.18
CA ALA A 24 -5.05 -5.53 1.63
C ALA A 24 -6.14 -4.59 2.12
N LEU A 25 -6.41 -3.52 1.36
CA LEU A 25 -7.45 -2.56 1.71
C LEU A 25 -8.83 -3.22 1.71
N THR A 26 -9.12 -4.06 0.72
CA THR A 26 -10.40 -4.75 0.66
C THR A 26 -10.53 -5.79 1.77
N ALA A 27 -9.43 -6.25 2.31
CA ALA A 27 -9.43 -7.16 3.46
C ALA A 27 -9.55 -6.43 4.80
N GLY A 28 -9.73 -5.11 4.78
CA GLY A 28 -9.91 -4.32 5.99
C GLY A 28 -8.62 -3.85 6.65
N ARG A 29 -7.49 -3.94 5.96
CA ARG A 29 -6.19 -3.54 6.52
C ARG A 29 -5.90 -2.08 6.26
N GLU A 30 -5.09 -1.48 7.13
CA GLU A 30 -4.49 -0.18 6.85
C GLU A 30 -3.26 -0.40 5.98
N VAL A 31 -3.08 0.45 4.98
CA VAL A 31 -1.97 0.33 4.05
C VAL A 31 -1.23 1.66 3.94
N VAL A 32 0.08 1.60 4.05
CA VAL A 32 0.93 2.72 3.68
C VAL A 32 1.76 2.29 2.47
N LEU A 33 1.60 3.02 1.37
CA LEU A 33 2.29 2.74 0.13
C LEU A 33 3.47 3.71 0.00
N CYS A 34 4.66 3.17 -0.11
CA CYS A 34 5.89 3.96 -0.17
C CYS A 34 6.55 3.81 -1.53
N ASP A 35 6.94 4.93 -2.11
CA ASP A 35 7.76 4.95 -3.32
C ASP A 35 8.58 6.24 -3.32
N VAL A 36 9.72 6.22 -3.97
CA VAL A 36 10.57 7.40 -4.05
C VAL A 36 9.98 8.49 -4.95
N SER A 37 9.04 8.13 -5.79
CA SER A 37 8.43 9.05 -6.77
C SER A 37 7.01 9.43 -6.38
N GLU A 38 6.77 10.71 -6.13
CA GLU A 38 5.43 11.21 -5.86
C GLU A 38 4.49 10.98 -7.05
N ALA A 39 5.02 11.11 -8.27
CA ALA A 39 4.21 10.87 -9.47
C ALA A 39 3.71 9.44 -9.52
N VAL A 40 4.56 8.47 -9.14
CA VAL A 40 4.15 7.07 -9.09
C VAL A 40 3.08 6.87 -8.01
N LEU A 41 3.24 7.52 -6.87
CA LEU A 41 2.24 7.40 -5.79
C LEU A 41 0.89 8.00 -6.18
N ASP A 42 0.89 9.13 -6.89
CA ASP A 42 -0.36 9.74 -7.36
C ASP A 42 -1.09 8.80 -8.32
N LYS A 43 -0.36 8.21 -9.26
CA LYS A 43 -0.93 7.25 -10.21
C LYS A 43 -1.42 5.99 -9.49
N ALA A 44 -0.69 5.54 -8.50
CA ALA A 44 -1.06 4.37 -7.72
C ALA A 44 -2.38 4.61 -6.98
N ARG A 45 -2.51 5.77 -6.37
CA ARG A 45 -3.74 6.13 -5.65
C ARG A 45 -4.93 6.18 -6.59
N GLU A 46 -4.76 6.79 -7.76
CA GLU A 46 -5.81 6.83 -8.78
C GLU A 46 -6.20 5.43 -9.24
N ALA A 47 -5.20 4.58 -9.46
CA ALA A 47 -5.45 3.21 -9.92
C ALA A 47 -6.18 2.39 -8.86
N ILE A 48 -5.82 2.55 -7.58
CA ILE A 48 -6.48 1.86 -6.48
C ILE A 48 -7.94 2.33 -6.36
N ASP A 49 -8.16 3.64 -6.42
CA ASP A 49 -9.50 4.20 -6.39
C ASP A 49 -10.34 3.63 -7.53
N GLY A 50 -9.80 3.64 -8.75
CA GLY A 50 -10.49 3.07 -9.93
C GLY A 50 -10.77 1.59 -9.77
N GLY A 51 -9.83 0.84 -9.18
CA GLY A 51 -10.02 -0.59 -8.93
C GLY A 51 -11.14 -0.86 -7.94
N LEU A 52 -11.20 -0.06 -6.87
CA LEU A 52 -12.27 -0.19 -5.88
C LEU A 52 -13.63 0.15 -6.49
N ARG A 53 -13.69 1.17 -7.32
CA ARG A 53 -14.93 1.55 -8.00
C ARG A 53 -15.41 0.46 -8.95
N ARG A 54 -14.49 -0.20 -9.64
CA ARG A 54 -14.86 -1.32 -10.51
C ARG A 54 -15.48 -2.47 -9.72
N LEU A 55 -14.97 -2.73 -8.52
CA LEU A 55 -15.56 -3.76 -7.66
C LEU A 55 -16.97 -3.39 -7.24
N VAL A 56 -17.22 -2.11 -6.96
CA VAL A 56 -18.57 -1.63 -6.64
C VAL A 56 -19.50 -1.82 -7.85
N ASP A 57 -19.03 -1.43 -9.03
CA ASP A 57 -19.82 -1.55 -10.25
C ASP A 57 -20.18 -2.99 -10.59
N LYS A 58 -19.32 -3.93 -10.21
CA LYS A 58 -19.57 -5.36 -10.44
C LYS A 58 -20.38 -6.01 -9.30
N GLY A 59 -20.78 -5.24 -8.31
CA GLY A 59 -21.54 -5.77 -7.19
C GLY A 59 -20.72 -6.62 -6.23
N ARG A 60 -19.39 -6.49 -6.27
CA ARG A 60 -18.49 -7.27 -5.41
C ARG A 60 -18.08 -6.52 -4.15
N LEU A 61 -18.39 -5.25 -4.06
CA LEU A 61 -18.03 -4.42 -2.93
C LEU A 61 -19.09 -3.35 -2.76
N GLU A 62 -19.48 -3.09 -1.51
CA GLU A 62 -20.41 -2.01 -1.23
C GLU A 62 -19.71 -0.65 -1.40
N ALA A 63 -20.45 0.36 -1.83
CA ALA A 63 -19.89 1.68 -2.03
C ALA A 63 -19.28 2.25 -0.75
N ASP A 64 -19.93 2.05 0.38
CA ASP A 64 -19.43 2.51 1.67
C ASP A 64 -18.13 1.79 2.05
N ALA A 65 -18.04 0.51 1.72
CA ALA A 65 -16.84 -0.27 1.98
C ALA A 65 -15.68 0.21 1.11
N ALA A 66 -15.97 0.61 -0.13
CA ALA A 66 -14.93 1.15 -1.01
C ALA A 66 -14.39 2.49 -0.47
N GLU A 67 -15.25 3.36 0.01
CA GLU A 67 -14.83 4.62 0.62
C GLU A 67 -13.98 4.38 1.86
N ALA A 68 -14.42 3.45 2.71
CA ALA A 68 -13.68 3.10 3.92
C ALA A 68 -12.31 2.51 3.58
N ALA A 69 -12.26 1.68 2.54
CA ALA A 69 -10.99 1.09 2.10
C ALA A 69 -10.02 2.18 1.65
N LEU A 70 -10.49 3.11 0.82
CA LEU A 70 -9.62 4.19 0.34
C LEU A 70 -9.15 5.09 1.48
N ALA A 71 -9.98 5.29 2.50
CA ALA A 71 -9.63 6.09 3.67
C ALA A 71 -8.52 5.43 4.50
N ARG A 72 -8.33 4.12 4.37
CA ARG A 72 -7.26 3.40 5.08
C ARG A 72 -5.94 3.41 4.32
N LEU A 73 -5.90 4.03 3.13
CA LEU A 73 -4.67 4.14 2.34
C LEU A 73 -3.96 5.44 2.64
N SER A 74 -2.67 5.36 2.93
CA SER A 74 -1.80 6.52 2.96
C SER A 74 -0.60 6.26 2.05
N VAL A 75 0.00 7.33 1.57
CA VAL A 75 1.15 7.25 0.68
C VAL A 75 2.27 8.10 1.23
N THR A 76 3.50 7.68 1.00
CA THR A 76 4.66 8.42 1.49
C THR A 76 5.87 8.18 0.61
N THR A 77 6.75 9.16 0.52
CA THR A 77 8.07 9.00 -0.11
C THR A 77 9.14 8.71 0.94
N ARG A 78 8.77 8.60 2.22
CA ARG A 78 9.72 8.51 3.33
C ARG A 78 9.65 7.14 4.00
N MET A 79 10.75 6.41 3.94
CA MET A 79 10.82 5.08 4.57
C MET A 79 10.60 5.14 6.09
N ALA A 80 10.97 6.24 6.73
CA ALA A 80 10.75 6.39 8.17
C ALA A 80 9.28 6.26 8.57
N ASP A 81 8.36 6.59 7.65
CA ASP A 81 6.93 6.48 7.92
C ASP A 81 6.43 5.05 8.01
N LEU A 82 7.29 4.07 7.70
CA LEU A 82 6.93 2.65 7.75
C LEU A 82 7.24 2.00 9.10
N ALA A 83 7.78 2.74 10.05
CA ALA A 83 8.23 2.19 11.32
C ALA A 83 7.12 1.48 12.11
N ASP A 84 5.87 1.92 11.95
CA ASP A 84 4.74 1.36 12.66
C ASP A 84 4.09 0.18 11.93
N ALA A 85 4.62 -0.22 10.78
CA ALA A 85 4.01 -1.29 10.02
C ALA A 85 4.21 -2.63 10.71
N THR A 86 3.15 -3.45 10.69
CA THR A 86 3.20 -4.81 11.22
C THR A 86 3.82 -5.76 10.20
N VAL A 87 3.54 -5.51 8.92
CA VAL A 87 4.04 -6.31 7.80
C VAL A 87 4.57 -5.37 6.75
N ILE A 88 5.72 -5.69 6.19
CA ILE A 88 6.32 -4.90 5.12
C ILE A 88 6.48 -5.78 3.90
N VAL A 89 5.88 -5.36 2.79
CA VAL A 89 5.94 -6.08 1.52
C VAL A 89 6.75 -5.27 0.53
N GLU A 90 7.81 -5.85 0.01
CA GLU A 90 8.64 -5.20 -0.98
C GLU A 90 8.17 -5.62 -2.37
N ALA A 91 7.68 -4.65 -3.15
CA ALA A 91 7.13 -4.88 -4.48
C ALA A 91 7.79 -4.00 -5.53
N ALA A 92 8.95 -3.44 -5.23
CA ALA A 92 9.70 -2.61 -6.17
C ALA A 92 10.21 -3.46 -7.32
N PRO A 93 10.43 -2.84 -8.50
CA PRO A 93 11.00 -3.56 -9.62
C PRO A 93 12.34 -4.19 -9.25
N GLU A 94 12.66 -5.32 -9.88
CA GLU A 94 13.90 -6.02 -9.62
C GLU A 94 15.11 -5.13 -9.93
N SER A 95 15.84 -4.82 -8.90
CA SER A 95 17.09 -4.10 -8.96
C SER A 95 17.84 -4.42 -7.68
N PRO A 96 18.95 -5.18 -7.73
CA PRO A 96 19.66 -5.54 -6.51
C PRO A 96 20.06 -4.35 -5.67
N GLU A 97 20.52 -3.30 -6.31
CA GLU A 97 20.95 -2.09 -5.60
C GLU A 97 19.79 -1.39 -4.91
N LEU A 98 18.67 -1.26 -5.60
CA LEU A 98 17.49 -0.65 -5.03
C LEU A 98 16.95 -1.47 -3.86
N LYS A 99 16.90 -2.79 -4.02
CA LYS A 99 16.44 -3.69 -2.98
C LYS A 99 17.29 -3.58 -1.72
N GLU A 100 18.60 -3.59 -1.88
CA GLU A 100 19.51 -3.45 -0.75
C GLU A 100 19.30 -2.14 -0.01
N GLY A 101 19.13 -1.05 -0.75
CA GLY A 101 18.89 0.25 -0.16
C GLY A 101 17.60 0.29 0.66
N ILE A 102 16.54 -0.31 0.13
CA ILE A 102 15.25 -0.36 0.81
C ILE A 102 15.36 -1.15 2.10
N PHE A 103 15.93 -2.34 2.05
CA PHE A 103 16.08 -3.16 3.25
C PHE A 103 16.95 -2.52 4.30
N ARG A 104 18.00 -1.83 3.88
CA ARG A 104 18.88 -1.15 4.81
C ARG A 104 18.14 -0.05 5.56
N GLU A 105 17.32 0.72 4.88
CA GLU A 105 16.52 1.75 5.53
C GLU A 105 15.48 1.16 6.47
N LEU A 106 14.85 0.08 6.07
CA LEU A 106 13.85 -0.57 6.90
C LEU A 106 14.48 -1.12 8.19
N ASP A 107 15.66 -1.70 8.08
CA ASP A 107 16.40 -2.17 9.26
C ASP A 107 16.69 -1.03 10.23
N THR A 108 16.93 0.17 9.70
CA THR A 108 17.22 1.32 10.54
C THR A 108 15.99 1.84 11.25
N VAL A 109 14.82 1.82 10.60
CA VAL A 109 13.60 2.41 11.17
C VAL A 109 12.69 1.39 11.84
N ALA A 110 12.84 0.15 11.49
CA ALA A 110 12.03 -0.92 12.07
C ALA A 110 12.74 -1.57 13.24
#